data_c23509293b0d27b602562636faf11805
#
_entry.id   c23509293b0d27b602562636faf11805
#
_cell.length_a   1.000
_cell.length_b   1.000
_cell.length_c   1.000
_cell.angle_alpha   90.00
_cell.angle_beta   90.00
_cell.angle_gamma   90.00
#
_symmetry.space_group_name_H-M   'P 1'
#
loop_
_entity.id
_entity.type
_entity.pdbx_description
1 polymer ?
#
loop_
_entity_poly.entity_id
_entity_poly.type
_entity_poly.pdbx_seq_one_letter_code
_entity_poly.pdbx_strand_id
1 'polypeptide(L)'
;MTAVLGVPAAATQPLLELPVGRRAARLLLLSAVFLCAACGLVYELALITLGQYLVGGSVTQTSLVLGVFVCSMGLGSFASKPLLPRAAAGFAAVELALALAGGLSVLGLYAAYSWLDLYTPALIATSVLVGGLIGAEIPLLMALLQRIRAQDAGEAAADLFAVDYVGALAGGLAFPFLLLPVFGQVRGALVVAAVNLVAAVGIVVLLRHALSRRARRAVVAGTVVVAAALGLAAAASGQFLVSARQALYDDPVVVSQRSAYQEIVLTETLPSPRGPADVRLFLDGDLQFSSTDEHRYHEALVHPAVLPGARSVLILGGGDGLAAREVLRHDSVRRIVEVELDPAVLELARTDPRMLAANRGSLDDPRVEVVVDDAMRWLRTASESFDAVIVDMPDPDSPATAKLYSQEFYGLAARTLAPGGRLVVQAGSPYFAPEAFWSIGATVASAGLQVTPYHVDVPSFGDWGFVLAARGAAPVPTVDPAVAAGLRFLDGDVLAAATVFPKDRSRDRSVGISTLDRPRILQYEAKGWRGY
;
A
#
# COMPACT_ATOMS: atom_id res chain seq x y z
N MET A 1 49.35 17.01 50.40
CA MET A 1 48.39 15.97 50.85
C MET A 1 47.18 15.97 49.93
N THR A 2 47.28 15.28 48.85
CA THR A 2 46.23 15.21 47.78
C THR A 2 45.50 13.87 47.95
N ALA A 3 44.29 13.88 48.51
CA ALA A 3 43.46 12.69 48.62
C ALA A 3 42.95 12.29 47.24
N VAL A 4 43.45 11.18 46.75
CA VAL A 4 42.92 10.49 45.54
C VAL A 4 41.59 9.88 45.96
N LEU A 5 40.49 10.48 45.54
CA LEU A 5 39.17 9.88 45.61
C LEU A 5 39.16 8.59 44.79
N GLY A 6 39.25 7.45 45.45
CA GLY A 6 39.12 6.14 44.84
C GLY A 6 37.73 6.00 44.22
N VAL A 7 37.68 5.93 42.90
CA VAL A 7 36.50 5.50 42.18
C VAL A 7 36.16 4.09 42.65
N PRO A 8 34.97 3.79 43.21
CA PRO A 8 34.62 2.47 43.63
C PRO A 8 34.69 1.53 42.43
N ALA A 9 35.53 0.48 42.52
CA ALA A 9 35.59 -0.55 41.49
C ALA A 9 34.18 -1.09 41.26
N ALA A 10 33.70 -1.01 40.05
CA ALA A 10 32.41 -1.56 39.66
C ALA A 10 32.38 -3.03 40.09
N ALA A 11 31.44 -3.38 40.95
CA ALA A 11 31.28 -4.75 41.46
C ALA A 11 31.16 -5.69 40.26
N THR A 12 32.22 -6.46 39.98
CA THR A 12 32.24 -7.46 38.92
C THR A 12 31.17 -8.51 39.21
N GLN A 13 30.08 -8.49 38.44
CA GLN A 13 29.04 -9.51 38.58
C GLN A 13 29.66 -10.90 38.31
N PRO A 14 29.24 -11.95 39.03
CA PRO A 14 29.78 -13.29 38.83
C PRO A 14 29.53 -13.79 37.43
N LEU A 15 30.53 -14.43 36.83
CA LEU A 15 30.43 -15.06 35.53
C LEU A 15 29.34 -16.14 35.51
N LEU A 16 28.67 -16.28 34.38
CA LEU A 16 27.61 -17.27 34.18
C LEU A 16 28.21 -18.69 34.06
N GLU A 17 27.61 -19.67 34.76
CA GLU A 17 27.85 -21.08 34.51
C GLU A 17 27.10 -21.49 33.24
N LEU A 18 27.82 -21.98 32.23
CA LEU A 18 27.29 -22.26 30.89
C LEU A 18 27.44 -23.76 30.58
N PRO A 19 26.48 -24.36 29.87
CA PRO A 19 26.54 -25.77 29.44
C PRO A 19 27.56 -26.01 28.30
N VAL A 20 28.09 -24.95 27.69
CA VAL A 20 29.04 -24.98 26.58
C VAL A 20 30.21 -24.04 26.85
N GLY A 21 31.32 -24.21 26.09
CA GLY A 21 32.48 -23.33 26.20
C GLY A 21 32.10 -21.86 25.91
N ARG A 22 32.79 -20.91 26.56
CA ARG A 22 32.49 -19.46 26.47
C ARG A 22 32.50 -18.91 25.05
N ARG A 23 33.35 -19.42 24.16
CA ARG A 23 33.35 -19.02 22.73
C ARG A 23 32.08 -19.43 22.03
N ALA A 24 31.64 -20.67 22.24
CA ALA A 24 30.40 -21.17 21.67
C ALA A 24 29.15 -20.43 22.23
N ALA A 25 29.14 -20.17 23.54
CA ALA A 25 28.07 -19.39 24.17
C ALA A 25 27.99 -17.97 23.63
N ARG A 26 29.12 -17.29 23.39
CA ARG A 26 29.13 -15.97 22.71
C ARG A 26 28.57 -16.05 21.32
N LEU A 27 28.99 -17.02 20.50
CA LEU A 27 28.49 -17.18 19.13
C LEU A 27 26.98 -17.45 19.13
N LEU A 28 26.49 -18.32 20.02
CA LEU A 28 25.05 -18.59 20.17
C LEU A 28 24.26 -17.33 20.58
N LEU A 29 24.81 -16.54 21.52
CA LEU A 29 24.17 -15.30 21.93
C LEU A 29 24.16 -14.28 20.78
N LEU A 30 25.26 -14.09 20.06
CA LEU A 30 25.32 -13.20 18.90
C LEU A 30 24.43 -13.69 17.75
N SER A 31 24.30 -15.00 17.55
CA SER A 31 23.31 -15.54 16.58
C SER A 31 21.87 -15.21 16.98
N ALA A 32 21.58 -15.23 18.29
CA ALA A 32 20.25 -14.81 18.75
C ALA A 32 20.06 -13.29 18.57
N VAL A 33 21.06 -12.45 18.84
CA VAL A 33 21.01 -11.00 18.53
C VAL A 33 20.69 -10.79 17.06
N PHE A 34 21.37 -11.49 16.17
CA PHE A 34 21.12 -11.43 14.73
C PHE A 34 19.67 -11.77 14.38
N LEU A 35 19.13 -12.87 14.94
CA LEU A 35 17.75 -13.28 14.69
C LEU A 35 16.74 -12.30 15.27
N CYS A 36 16.95 -11.82 16.50
CA CYS A 36 16.08 -10.83 17.14
C CYS A 36 16.03 -9.53 16.34
N ALA A 37 17.18 -9.01 15.90
CA ALA A 37 17.27 -7.82 15.07
C ALA A 37 16.56 -8.01 13.71
N ALA A 38 16.75 -9.17 13.08
CA ALA A 38 16.05 -9.50 11.84
C ALA A 38 14.53 -9.54 12.04
N CYS A 39 14.05 -10.21 13.09
CA CYS A 39 12.64 -10.28 13.42
C CYS A 39 12.05 -8.90 13.77
N GLY A 40 12.78 -8.11 14.57
CA GLY A 40 12.38 -6.76 14.97
C GLY A 40 12.12 -5.85 13.78
N LEU A 41 13.04 -5.81 12.81
CA LEU A 41 12.87 -5.01 11.60
C LEU A 41 11.72 -5.54 10.72
N VAL A 42 11.53 -6.87 10.65
CA VAL A 42 10.39 -7.42 9.89
C VAL A 42 9.07 -7.00 10.51
N TYR A 43 8.93 -6.98 11.84
CA TYR A 43 7.71 -6.48 12.49
C TYR A 43 7.45 -5.02 12.16
N GLU A 44 8.48 -4.17 12.22
CA GLU A 44 8.36 -2.74 11.86
C GLU A 44 7.89 -2.57 10.41
N LEU A 45 8.54 -3.26 9.46
CA LEU A 45 8.18 -3.23 8.05
C LEU A 45 6.76 -3.78 7.80
N ALA A 46 6.35 -4.82 8.52
CA ALA A 46 5.00 -5.37 8.42
C ALA A 46 3.93 -4.36 8.86
N LEU A 47 4.18 -3.61 9.94
CA LEU A 47 3.26 -2.56 10.41
C LEU A 47 3.16 -1.40 9.41
N ILE A 48 4.30 -0.94 8.86
CA ILE A 48 4.34 0.11 7.83
C ILE A 48 3.60 -0.34 6.58
N THR A 49 3.94 -1.54 6.07
CA THR A 49 3.35 -2.07 4.83
C THR A 49 1.86 -2.33 4.97
N LEU A 50 1.41 -2.82 6.13
CA LEU A 50 -0.01 -3.01 6.39
C LEU A 50 -0.75 -1.66 6.41
N GLY A 51 -0.13 -0.64 6.99
CA GLY A 51 -0.69 0.71 6.99
C GLY A 51 -0.84 1.30 5.60
N GLN A 52 0.18 1.12 4.78
CA GLN A 52 0.13 1.54 3.38
C GLN A 52 -0.97 0.82 2.59
N TYR A 53 -1.21 -0.44 2.93
CA TYR A 53 -2.18 -1.28 2.28
C TYR A 53 -3.63 -0.99 2.68
N LEU A 54 -3.91 -0.76 3.98
CA LEU A 54 -5.28 -0.62 4.49
C LEU A 54 -5.82 0.83 4.44
N VAL A 55 -4.94 1.82 4.48
CA VAL A 55 -5.34 3.24 4.66
C VAL A 55 -4.70 4.15 3.60
N GLY A 56 -4.01 3.55 2.63
CA GLY A 56 -3.26 4.31 1.62
C GLY A 56 -1.89 4.78 2.12
N GLY A 57 -0.91 4.81 1.21
CA GLY A 57 0.49 5.10 1.52
C GLY A 57 0.78 6.59 1.62
N SER A 58 0.70 7.19 2.80
CA SER A 58 1.16 8.56 2.99
C SER A 58 2.53 8.64 3.68
N VAL A 59 3.36 9.61 3.26
CA VAL A 59 4.63 9.92 3.94
C VAL A 59 4.40 10.26 5.40
N THR A 60 3.31 10.95 5.71
CA THR A 60 2.92 11.33 7.07
C THR A 60 2.67 10.10 7.94
N GLN A 61 1.91 9.11 7.44
CA GLN A 61 1.61 7.89 8.18
C GLN A 61 2.88 7.06 8.40
N THR A 62 3.69 6.86 7.36
CA THR A 62 4.97 6.14 7.47
C THR A 62 5.89 6.81 8.49
N SER A 63 6.01 8.15 8.45
CA SER A 63 6.83 8.92 9.38
C SER A 63 6.31 8.82 10.82
N LEU A 64 4.98 8.84 11.02
CA LEU A 64 4.37 8.68 12.34
C LEU A 64 4.67 7.30 12.93
N VAL A 65 4.45 6.23 12.16
CA VAL A 65 4.73 4.85 12.62
C VAL A 65 6.19 4.70 12.97
N LEU A 66 7.11 5.11 12.09
CA LEU A 66 8.55 5.05 12.31
C LEU A 66 8.96 5.87 13.54
N GLY A 67 8.49 7.11 13.66
CA GLY A 67 8.80 7.98 14.80
C GLY A 67 8.31 7.42 16.14
N VAL A 68 7.06 6.91 16.18
CA VAL A 68 6.49 6.26 17.37
C VAL A 68 7.26 5.00 17.71
N PHE A 69 7.60 4.19 16.72
CA PHE A 69 8.33 2.94 16.92
C PHE A 69 9.72 3.18 17.53
N VAL A 70 10.51 4.07 16.92
CA VAL A 70 11.86 4.45 17.41
C VAL A 70 11.81 5.08 18.81
N CYS A 71 10.86 5.97 19.06
CA CYS A 71 10.64 6.54 20.39
C CYS A 71 10.33 5.45 21.42
N SER A 72 9.48 4.50 21.07
CA SER A 72 9.09 3.38 21.93
C SER A 72 10.24 2.43 22.21
N MET A 73 11.16 2.21 21.26
CA MET A 73 12.40 1.48 21.50
C MET A 73 13.25 2.15 22.58
N GLY A 74 13.39 3.48 22.54
CA GLY A 74 14.07 4.25 23.58
C GLY A 74 13.43 4.08 24.96
N LEU A 75 12.10 4.18 25.02
CA LEU A 75 11.32 3.97 26.25
C LEU A 75 11.44 2.54 26.78
N GLY A 76 11.39 1.54 25.90
CA GLY A 76 11.56 0.14 26.23
C GLY A 76 12.95 -0.17 26.80
N SER A 77 13.99 0.40 26.19
CA SER A 77 15.36 0.32 26.69
C SER A 77 15.47 0.89 28.11
N PHE A 78 14.85 2.04 28.36
CA PHE A 78 14.81 2.62 29.70
C PHE A 78 14.01 1.77 30.69
N ALA A 79 12.86 1.25 30.28
CA ALA A 79 11.96 0.43 31.09
C ALA A 79 12.56 -0.94 31.43
N SER A 80 13.57 -1.43 30.70
CA SER A 80 14.25 -2.70 30.96
C SER A 80 15.19 -2.69 32.15
N LYS A 81 15.57 -1.50 32.68
CA LYS A 81 16.52 -1.37 33.79
C LYS A 81 16.22 -2.26 35.02
N PRO A 82 14.98 -2.38 35.51
CA PRO A 82 14.64 -3.26 36.62
C PRO A 82 14.85 -4.75 36.32
N LEU A 83 14.91 -5.13 35.06
CA LEU A 83 15.11 -6.52 34.62
C LEU A 83 16.58 -6.92 34.53
N LEU A 84 17.52 -5.96 34.47
CA LEU A 84 18.96 -6.20 34.33
C LEU A 84 19.55 -7.14 35.38
N PRO A 85 19.16 -7.08 36.68
CA PRO A 85 19.66 -8.03 37.67
C PRO A 85 19.29 -9.49 37.34
N ARG A 86 18.20 -9.70 36.62
CA ARG A 86 17.69 -11.00 36.17
C ARG A 86 17.64 -11.08 34.64
N ALA A 87 18.67 -10.60 33.95
CA ALA A 87 18.68 -10.39 32.50
C ALA A 87 18.25 -11.64 31.70
N ALA A 88 18.65 -12.86 32.13
CA ALA A 88 18.25 -14.09 31.45
C ALA A 88 16.72 -14.35 31.48
N ALA A 89 16.10 -14.11 32.62
CA ALA A 89 14.64 -14.27 32.77
C ALA A 89 13.90 -13.10 32.12
N GLY A 90 14.44 -11.87 32.24
CA GLY A 90 13.88 -10.67 31.60
C GLY A 90 13.89 -10.79 30.09
N PHE A 91 15.01 -11.19 29.51
CA PHE A 91 15.13 -11.41 28.06
C PHE A 91 14.13 -12.47 27.58
N ALA A 92 14.07 -13.64 28.21
CA ALA A 92 13.13 -14.69 27.84
C ALA A 92 11.65 -14.22 27.90
N ALA A 93 11.30 -13.39 28.88
CA ALA A 93 9.96 -12.85 29.01
C ALA A 93 9.64 -11.82 27.89
N VAL A 94 10.61 -10.96 27.56
CA VAL A 94 10.48 -9.97 26.47
C VAL A 94 10.32 -10.68 25.12
N GLU A 95 11.14 -11.70 24.85
CA GLU A 95 11.05 -12.49 23.63
C GLU A 95 9.71 -13.21 23.45
N LEU A 96 9.20 -13.81 24.53
CA LEU A 96 7.88 -14.44 24.50
C LEU A 96 6.77 -13.43 24.25
N ALA A 97 6.86 -12.26 24.89
CA ALA A 97 5.90 -11.18 24.68
C ALA A 97 5.98 -10.63 23.24
N LEU A 98 7.20 -10.48 22.71
CA LEU A 98 7.44 -10.01 21.34
C LEU A 98 6.97 -11.02 20.31
N ALA A 99 7.26 -12.31 20.48
CA ALA A 99 6.75 -13.35 19.58
C ALA A 99 5.22 -13.36 19.54
N LEU A 100 4.56 -13.18 20.69
CA LEU A 100 3.11 -13.12 20.76
C LEU A 100 2.57 -11.82 20.15
N ALA A 101 3.06 -10.67 20.61
CA ALA A 101 2.58 -9.35 20.16
C ALA A 101 2.90 -9.11 18.68
N GLY A 102 4.14 -9.37 18.24
CA GLY A 102 4.57 -9.21 16.85
C GLY A 102 3.87 -10.21 15.92
N GLY A 103 3.76 -11.49 16.35
CA GLY A 103 3.08 -12.51 15.54
C GLY A 103 1.59 -12.26 15.33
N LEU A 104 0.91 -11.70 16.33
CA LEU A 104 -0.52 -11.38 16.27
C LEU A 104 -0.81 -9.94 15.82
N SER A 105 0.22 -9.10 15.65
CA SER A 105 0.06 -7.68 15.32
C SER A 105 -0.75 -7.46 14.04
N VAL A 106 -0.39 -8.15 12.96
CA VAL A 106 -1.05 -8.04 11.67
C VAL A 106 -2.50 -8.51 11.73
N LEU A 107 -2.78 -9.65 12.40
CA LEU A 107 -4.14 -10.12 12.62
C LEU A 107 -4.98 -9.12 13.44
N GLY A 108 -4.39 -8.59 14.50
CA GLY A 108 -5.06 -7.61 15.36
C GLY A 108 -5.39 -6.31 14.64
N LEU A 109 -4.48 -5.83 13.78
CA LEU A 109 -4.69 -4.61 12.98
C LEU A 109 -5.72 -4.82 11.88
N TYR A 110 -5.72 -5.99 11.21
CA TYR A 110 -6.80 -6.34 10.28
C TYR A 110 -8.16 -6.37 11.00
N ALA A 111 -8.24 -6.97 12.18
CA ALA A 111 -9.46 -6.99 12.97
C ALA A 111 -9.90 -5.58 13.39
N ALA A 112 -8.97 -4.73 13.80
CA ALA A 112 -9.24 -3.34 14.17
C ALA A 112 -9.76 -2.52 13.00
N TYR A 113 -9.26 -2.78 11.80
CA TYR A 113 -9.70 -2.13 10.57
C TYR A 113 -11.08 -2.64 10.12
N SER A 114 -11.23 -3.97 9.94
CA SER A 114 -12.42 -4.55 9.31
C SER A 114 -13.70 -4.51 10.17
N TRP A 115 -13.57 -4.48 11.50
CA TRP A 115 -14.74 -4.60 12.39
C TRP A 115 -14.90 -3.50 13.44
N LEU A 116 -13.83 -2.74 13.74
CA LEU A 116 -13.87 -1.80 14.86
C LEU A 116 -13.72 -0.34 14.44
N ASP A 117 -13.29 -0.07 13.21
CA ASP A 117 -12.92 1.27 12.72
C ASP A 117 -11.90 1.98 13.64
N LEU A 118 -10.99 1.20 14.24
CA LEU A 118 -9.98 1.66 15.19
C LEU A 118 -8.55 1.42 14.69
N TYR A 119 -8.35 1.44 13.37
CA TYR A 119 -7.05 1.10 12.78
C TYR A 119 -5.91 2.00 13.29
N THR A 120 -6.04 3.31 13.19
CA THR A 120 -4.97 4.24 13.58
C THR A 120 -4.59 4.15 15.05
N PRO A 121 -5.52 4.17 16.03
CA PRO A 121 -5.14 3.98 17.42
C PRO A 121 -4.56 2.59 17.70
N ALA A 122 -5.05 1.54 17.04
CA ALA A 122 -4.50 0.19 17.16
C ALA A 122 -3.07 0.10 16.61
N LEU A 123 -2.80 0.74 15.47
CA LEU A 123 -1.47 0.82 14.85
C LEU A 123 -0.48 1.52 15.79
N ILE A 124 -0.86 2.66 16.37
CA ILE A 124 -0.03 3.38 17.35
C ILE A 124 0.23 2.50 18.57
N ALA A 125 -0.80 1.90 19.14
CA ALA A 125 -0.66 1.03 20.33
C ALA A 125 0.23 -0.18 20.04
N THR A 126 0.08 -0.81 18.89
CA THR A 126 0.91 -1.96 18.46
C THR A 126 2.36 -1.52 18.23
N SER A 127 2.59 -0.37 17.59
CA SER A 127 3.93 0.20 17.38
C SER A 127 4.62 0.52 18.71
N VAL A 128 3.89 1.05 19.69
CA VAL A 128 4.40 1.31 21.03
C VAL A 128 4.76 0.00 21.75
N LEU A 129 3.90 -0.99 21.67
CA LEU A 129 4.11 -2.28 22.33
C LEU A 129 5.30 -3.04 21.73
N VAL A 130 5.30 -3.23 20.41
CA VAL A 130 6.35 -3.99 19.70
C VAL A 130 7.68 -3.24 19.76
N GLY A 131 7.69 -1.94 19.46
CA GLY A 131 8.90 -1.11 19.57
C GLY A 131 9.47 -1.08 20.98
N GLY A 132 8.62 -0.98 22.01
CA GLY A 132 9.03 -1.04 23.42
C GLY A 132 9.67 -2.38 23.80
N LEU A 133 9.12 -3.49 23.32
CA LEU A 133 9.69 -4.82 23.57
C LEU A 133 11.06 -4.99 22.88
N ILE A 134 11.19 -4.59 21.60
CA ILE A 134 12.46 -4.62 20.87
C ILE A 134 13.50 -3.74 21.57
N GLY A 135 13.12 -2.53 21.98
CA GLY A 135 14.02 -1.64 22.70
C GLY A 135 14.52 -2.21 24.04
N ALA A 136 13.74 -3.07 24.69
CA ALA A 136 14.12 -3.74 25.93
C ALA A 136 15.16 -4.87 25.73
N GLU A 137 15.28 -5.44 24.53
CA GLU A 137 16.21 -6.55 24.25
C GLU A 137 17.68 -6.13 24.36
N ILE A 138 18.05 -4.99 23.79
CA ILE A 138 19.45 -4.54 23.68
C ILE A 138 20.14 -4.45 25.04
N PRO A 139 19.59 -3.76 26.07
CA PRO A 139 20.22 -3.71 27.39
C PRO A 139 20.33 -5.08 28.08
N LEU A 140 19.33 -5.95 27.86
CA LEU A 140 19.33 -7.29 28.45
C LEU A 140 20.38 -8.18 27.79
N LEU A 141 20.51 -8.16 26.49
CA LEU A 141 21.53 -8.89 25.72
C LEU A 141 22.94 -8.38 26.04
N MET A 142 23.11 -7.06 26.18
CA MET A 142 24.37 -6.46 26.58
C MET A 142 24.80 -6.94 27.98
N ALA A 143 23.88 -6.96 28.96
CA ALA A 143 24.15 -7.46 30.28
C ALA A 143 24.52 -8.97 30.29
N LEU A 144 23.89 -9.76 29.42
CA LEU A 144 24.22 -11.18 29.25
C LEU A 144 25.60 -11.37 28.62
N LEU A 145 25.93 -10.61 27.58
CA LEU A 145 27.21 -10.70 26.88
C LEU A 145 28.39 -10.37 27.82
N GLN A 146 28.26 -9.29 28.59
CA GLN A 146 29.26 -8.92 29.58
C GLN A 146 29.52 -10.03 30.62
N ARG A 147 28.47 -10.74 31.08
CA ARG A 147 28.56 -11.82 32.06
C ARG A 147 29.09 -13.14 31.50
N ILE A 148 29.08 -13.33 30.18
CA ILE A 148 29.63 -14.54 29.53
C ILE A 148 31.15 -14.48 29.44
N ARG A 149 31.75 -13.33 29.14
CA ARG A 149 33.19 -13.20 28.84
C ARG A 149 33.98 -12.25 29.74
N ALA A 150 33.35 -11.58 30.69
CA ALA A 150 33.95 -10.48 31.45
C ALA A 150 34.53 -9.37 30.50
N GLN A 151 33.84 -9.11 29.40
CA GLN A 151 34.15 -8.00 28.50
C GLN A 151 33.79 -6.67 29.14
N ASP A 152 34.51 -5.62 28.83
CA ASP A 152 34.07 -4.28 29.18
C ASP A 152 32.83 -3.84 28.36
N ALA A 153 32.18 -2.75 28.80
CA ALA A 153 30.93 -2.31 28.19
C ALA A 153 31.11 -1.86 26.73
N GLY A 154 32.25 -1.29 26.38
CA GLY A 154 32.53 -0.79 25.04
C GLY A 154 32.68 -1.93 24.02
N GLU A 155 33.44 -2.97 24.35
CA GLU A 155 33.62 -4.13 23.49
C GLU A 155 32.29 -4.90 23.30
N ALA A 156 31.53 -5.08 24.38
CA ALA A 156 30.25 -5.77 24.32
C ALA A 156 29.24 -4.99 23.46
N ALA A 157 29.22 -3.66 23.54
CA ALA A 157 28.37 -2.81 22.74
C ALA A 157 28.75 -2.87 21.25
N ALA A 158 30.06 -2.81 20.92
CA ALA A 158 30.52 -2.90 19.53
C ALA A 158 30.15 -4.23 18.87
N ASP A 159 30.36 -5.35 19.58
CA ASP A 159 29.96 -6.67 19.10
C ASP A 159 28.45 -6.77 18.83
N LEU A 160 27.65 -6.26 19.79
CA LEU A 160 26.20 -6.34 19.74
C LEU A 160 25.64 -5.50 18.59
N PHE A 161 26.03 -4.22 18.48
CA PHE A 161 25.54 -3.35 17.41
C PHE A 161 25.98 -3.81 16.02
N ALA A 162 27.20 -4.35 15.87
CA ALA A 162 27.64 -4.87 14.58
C ALA A 162 26.76 -6.02 14.09
N VAL A 163 26.42 -6.95 14.99
CA VAL A 163 25.55 -8.10 14.65
C VAL A 163 24.10 -7.68 14.50
N ASP A 164 23.62 -6.74 15.29
CA ASP A 164 22.28 -6.17 15.23
C ASP A 164 22.01 -5.54 13.85
N TYR A 165 22.90 -4.67 13.38
CA TYR A 165 22.78 -4.05 12.05
C TYR A 165 22.80 -5.07 10.90
N VAL A 166 23.63 -6.12 11.00
CA VAL A 166 23.67 -7.18 9.98
C VAL A 166 22.38 -8.00 10.02
N GLY A 167 21.85 -8.28 11.22
CA GLY A 167 20.56 -8.93 11.39
C GLY A 167 19.41 -8.10 10.81
N ALA A 168 19.38 -6.80 11.13
CA ALA A 168 18.40 -5.87 10.58
C ALA A 168 18.46 -5.82 9.05
N LEU A 169 19.65 -5.74 8.45
CA LEU A 169 19.81 -5.82 6.98
C LEU A 169 19.21 -7.11 6.42
N ALA A 170 19.52 -8.26 7.04
CA ALA A 170 18.98 -9.54 6.61
C ALA A 170 17.46 -9.60 6.68
N GLY A 171 16.85 -9.13 7.79
CA GLY A 171 15.40 -9.01 7.94
C GLY A 171 14.77 -8.06 6.93
N GLY A 172 15.39 -6.90 6.72
CA GLY A 172 14.96 -5.89 5.76
C GLY A 172 14.95 -6.40 4.32
N LEU A 173 15.90 -7.24 3.94
CA LEU A 173 15.90 -7.89 2.63
C LEU A 173 14.96 -9.10 2.58
N ALA A 174 14.91 -9.90 3.63
CA ALA A 174 14.04 -11.07 3.68
C ALA A 174 12.55 -10.71 3.61
N PHE A 175 12.14 -9.57 4.15
CA PHE A 175 10.73 -9.17 4.18
C PHE A 175 10.14 -9.00 2.77
N PRO A 176 10.62 -8.07 1.93
CA PRO A 176 10.02 -7.82 0.60
C PRO A 176 10.32 -8.92 -0.42
N PHE A 177 11.47 -9.61 -0.34
CA PHE A 177 11.88 -10.56 -1.36
C PHE A 177 11.52 -12.03 -1.05
N LEU A 178 11.25 -12.37 0.21
CA LEU A 178 10.95 -13.75 0.60
C LEU A 178 9.64 -13.84 1.39
N LEU A 179 9.52 -13.12 2.52
CA LEU A 179 8.39 -13.31 3.45
C LEU A 179 7.08 -12.83 2.84
N LEU A 180 7.06 -11.63 2.31
CA LEU A 180 5.84 -11.04 1.74
C LEU A 180 5.36 -11.78 0.49
N PRO A 181 6.20 -12.11 -0.52
CA PRO A 181 5.75 -12.84 -1.70
C PRO A 181 5.32 -14.29 -1.42
N VAL A 182 6.00 -14.99 -0.50
CA VAL A 182 5.74 -16.42 -0.25
C VAL A 182 4.61 -16.64 0.75
N PHE A 183 4.58 -15.86 1.83
CA PHE A 183 3.67 -16.09 2.96
C PHE A 183 2.57 -15.03 3.08
N GLY A 184 2.74 -13.85 2.45
CA GLY A 184 1.90 -12.69 2.69
C GLY A 184 2.14 -12.08 4.06
N GLN A 185 1.38 -11.02 4.40
CA GLN A 185 1.62 -10.25 5.63
C GLN A 185 1.30 -11.05 6.91
N VAL A 186 0.11 -11.67 6.98
CA VAL A 186 -0.36 -12.39 8.18
C VAL A 186 0.51 -13.61 8.49
N ARG A 187 0.67 -14.50 7.50
CA ARG A 187 1.47 -15.71 7.71
C ARG A 187 2.95 -15.37 7.85
N GLY A 188 3.44 -14.33 7.16
CA GLY A 188 4.79 -13.82 7.30
C GLY A 188 5.10 -13.40 8.73
N ALA A 189 4.23 -12.62 9.38
CA ALA A 189 4.37 -12.23 10.77
C ALA A 189 4.38 -13.44 11.73
N LEU A 190 3.53 -14.45 11.48
CA LEU A 190 3.49 -15.68 12.26
C LEU A 190 4.76 -16.54 12.09
N VAL A 191 5.34 -16.60 10.89
CA VAL A 191 6.62 -17.28 10.63
C VAL A 191 7.75 -16.60 11.39
N VAL A 192 7.80 -15.27 11.36
CA VAL A 192 8.80 -14.49 12.10
C VAL A 192 8.65 -14.68 13.61
N ALA A 193 7.41 -14.71 14.10
CA ALA A 193 7.14 -15.01 15.52
C ALA A 193 7.61 -16.42 15.91
N ALA A 194 7.47 -17.40 15.04
CA ALA A 194 7.98 -18.76 15.28
C ALA A 194 9.52 -18.78 15.33
N VAL A 195 10.19 -18.03 14.43
CA VAL A 195 11.67 -17.89 14.44
C VAL A 195 12.12 -17.21 15.74
N ASN A 196 11.45 -16.14 16.16
CA ASN A 196 11.73 -15.43 17.40
C ASN A 196 11.54 -16.35 18.63
N LEU A 197 10.47 -17.13 18.65
CA LEU A 197 10.22 -18.11 19.69
C LEU A 197 11.32 -19.17 19.77
N VAL A 198 11.83 -19.66 18.65
CA VAL A 198 12.95 -20.60 18.59
C VAL A 198 14.23 -19.97 19.13
N ALA A 199 14.52 -18.70 18.78
CA ALA A 199 15.64 -17.96 19.31
C ALA A 199 15.55 -17.81 20.85
N ALA A 200 14.37 -17.44 21.36
CA ALA A 200 14.07 -17.37 22.78
C ALA A 200 14.35 -18.70 23.51
N VAL A 201 13.84 -19.80 22.97
CA VAL A 201 14.07 -21.15 23.54
C VAL A 201 15.56 -21.49 23.52
N GLY A 202 16.26 -21.20 22.42
CA GLY A 202 17.71 -21.42 22.31
C GLY A 202 18.51 -20.72 23.42
N ILE A 203 18.20 -19.44 23.66
CA ILE A 203 18.84 -18.66 24.78
C ILE A 203 18.47 -19.23 26.14
N VAL A 204 17.20 -19.60 26.35
CA VAL A 204 16.77 -20.21 27.62
C VAL A 204 17.50 -21.52 27.92
N VAL A 205 17.70 -22.35 26.90
CA VAL A 205 18.47 -23.60 27.03
C VAL A 205 19.94 -23.29 27.34
N LEU A 206 20.54 -22.31 26.66
CA LEU A 206 21.90 -21.84 26.90
C LEU A 206 22.09 -21.32 28.32
N LEU A 207 21.12 -20.56 28.82
CA LEU A 207 21.19 -19.88 30.14
C LEU A 207 20.44 -20.65 31.25
N ARG A 208 20.12 -21.93 31.05
CA ARG A 208 19.30 -22.72 31.98
C ARG A 208 19.84 -22.78 33.41
N HIS A 209 21.17 -22.70 33.57
CA HIS A 209 21.83 -22.69 34.88
C HIS A 209 21.75 -21.33 35.58
N ALA A 210 21.57 -20.24 34.82
CA ALA A 210 21.36 -18.90 35.36
C ALA A 210 19.90 -18.62 35.77
N LEU A 211 18.97 -19.49 35.38
CA LEU A 211 17.55 -19.37 35.70
C LEU A 211 17.18 -20.13 36.97
N SER A 212 16.45 -19.49 37.87
CA SER A 212 15.82 -20.19 38.99
C SER A 212 14.83 -21.25 38.50
N ARG A 213 14.57 -22.28 39.30
CA ARG A 213 13.60 -23.33 38.95
C ARG A 213 12.20 -22.77 38.68
N ARG A 214 11.79 -21.69 39.37
CA ARG A 214 10.51 -21.01 39.15
C ARG A 214 10.51 -20.28 37.82
N ALA A 215 11.55 -19.48 37.55
CA ALA A 215 11.67 -18.74 36.26
C ALA A 215 11.70 -19.71 35.07
N ARG A 216 12.46 -20.81 35.14
CA ARG A 216 12.51 -21.82 34.09
C ARG A 216 11.14 -22.45 33.82
N ARG A 217 10.38 -22.81 34.87
CA ARG A 217 9.02 -23.35 34.73
C ARG A 217 8.09 -22.31 34.08
N ALA A 218 8.16 -21.05 34.48
CA ALA A 218 7.35 -19.97 33.94
C ALA A 218 7.67 -19.73 32.44
N VAL A 219 8.95 -19.71 32.05
CA VAL A 219 9.35 -19.54 30.67
C VAL A 219 8.91 -20.74 29.81
N VAL A 220 9.09 -21.98 30.30
CA VAL A 220 8.60 -23.17 29.55
C VAL A 220 7.07 -23.12 29.37
N ALA A 221 6.34 -22.80 30.44
CA ALA A 221 4.88 -22.67 30.35
C ALA A 221 4.48 -21.54 29.37
N GLY A 222 5.16 -20.38 29.45
CA GLY A 222 4.94 -19.26 28.49
C GLY A 222 5.25 -19.66 27.06
N THR A 223 6.35 -20.39 26.81
CA THR A 223 6.69 -20.90 25.47
C THR A 223 5.57 -21.80 24.91
N VAL A 224 5.04 -22.72 25.73
CA VAL A 224 3.93 -23.60 25.31
C VAL A 224 2.68 -22.78 24.98
N VAL A 225 2.33 -21.81 25.83
CA VAL A 225 1.17 -20.94 25.62
C VAL A 225 1.32 -20.11 24.34
N VAL A 226 2.49 -19.47 24.13
CA VAL A 226 2.76 -18.67 22.93
C VAL A 226 2.76 -19.56 21.68
N ALA A 227 3.41 -20.73 21.73
CA ALA A 227 3.40 -21.66 20.60
C ALA A 227 1.98 -22.14 20.25
N ALA A 228 1.16 -22.44 21.27
CA ALA A 228 -0.24 -22.82 21.06
C ALA A 228 -1.06 -21.68 20.46
N ALA A 229 -0.89 -20.44 20.96
CA ALA A 229 -1.57 -19.27 20.43
C ALA A 229 -1.20 -18.97 18.97
N LEU A 230 0.11 -19.00 18.65
CA LEU A 230 0.58 -18.81 17.27
C LEU A 230 0.12 -19.95 16.33
N GLY A 231 0.13 -21.19 16.81
CA GLY A 231 -0.37 -22.36 16.08
C GLY A 231 -1.87 -22.25 15.77
N LEU A 232 -2.67 -21.82 16.74
CA LEU A 232 -4.09 -21.57 16.55
C LEU A 232 -4.34 -20.41 15.57
N ALA A 233 -3.61 -19.31 15.71
CA ALA A 233 -3.67 -18.17 14.80
C ALA A 233 -3.29 -18.59 13.37
N ALA A 234 -2.26 -19.41 13.20
CA ALA A 234 -1.85 -19.92 11.88
C ALA A 234 -2.93 -20.81 11.27
N ALA A 235 -3.54 -21.71 12.05
CA ALA A 235 -4.62 -22.58 11.60
C ALA A 235 -5.88 -21.78 11.19
N ALA A 236 -6.22 -20.73 11.94
CA ALA A 236 -7.38 -19.89 11.68
C ALA A 236 -7.14 -18.79 10.63
N SER A 237 -5.88 -18.50 10.26
CA SER A 237 -5.50 -17.35 9.43
C SER A 237 -6.22 -17.29 8.09
N GLY A 238 -6.45 -18.44 7.45
CA GLY A 238 -7.15 -18.50 6.15
C GLY A 238 -8.60 -18.07 6.25
N GLN A 239 -9.36 -18.62 7.19
CA GLN A 239 -10.76 -18.25 7.41
C GLN A 239 -10.89 -16.80 7.89
N PHE A 240 -9.99 -16.37 8.77
CA PHE A 240 -9.92 -15.00 9.26
C PHE A 240 -9.75 -14.00 8.10
N LEU A 241 -8.80 -14.22 7.19
CA LEU A 241 -8.56 -13.33 6.05
C LEU A 241 -9.76 -13.25 5.11
N VAL A 242 -10.42 -14.36 4.84
CA VAL A 242 -11.66 -14.36 4.03
C VAL A 242 -12.75 -13.53 4.71
N SER A 243 -12.98 -13.74 6.01
CA SER A 243 -13.98 -13.00 6.77
C SER A 243 -13.64 -11.52 6.90
N ALA A 244 -12.37 -11.19 7.14
CA ALA A 244 -11.92 -9.81 7.25
C ALA A 244 -12.04 -9.04 5.93
N ARG A 245 -11.69 -9.68 4.81
CA ARG A 245 -11.91 -9.10 3.48
C ARG A 245 -13.39 -8.89 3.19
N GLN A 246 -14.21 -9.91 3.43
CA GLN A 246 -15.64 -9.78 3.20
C GLN A 246 -16.26 -8.64 4.03
N ALA A 247 -15.73 -8.35 5.21
CA ALA A 247 -16.21 -7.26 6.06
C ALA A 247 -15.85 -5.86 5.53
N LEU A 248 -14.95 -5.76 4.54
CA LEU A 248 -14.58 -4.49 3.89
C LEU A 248 -15.50 -4.11 2.73
N TYR A 249 -16.31 -5.06 2.26
CA TYR A 249 -17.17 -4.86 1.09
C TYR A 249 -18.60 -5.22 1.46
N ASP A 250 -19.54 -4.39 1.01
CA ASP A 250 -20.97 -4.59 1.25
C ASP A 250 -21.50 -5.83 0.51
N ASP A 251 -20.92 -6.11 -0.66
CA ASP A 251 -21.35 -7.20 -1.54
C ASP A 251 -20.40 -8.41 -1.44
N PRO A 252 -20.88 -9.63 -1.76
CA PRO A 252 -20.06 -10.82 -1.76
C PRO A 252 -18.81 -10.70 -2.63
N VAL A 253 -17.64 -10.95 -2.05
CA VAL A 253 -16.36 -11.01 -2.77
C VAL A 253 -16.30 -12.32 -3.56
N VAL A 254 -16.22 -12.21 -4.90
CA VAL A 254 -16.18 -13.36 -5.82
C VAL A 254 -14.78 -13.63 -6.37
N VAL A 255 -13.94 -12.61 -6.47
CA VAL A 255 -12.51 -12.71 -6.80
C VAL A 255 -11.73 -11.83 -5.82
N SER A 256 -10.63 -12.34 -5.30
CA SER A 256 -9.65 -11.56 -4.57
C SER A 256 -8.26 -12.11 -4.85
N GLN A 257 -7.43 -11.30 -5.48
CA GLN A 257 -6.06 -11.64 -5.79
C GLN A 257 -5.14 -10.45 -5.56
N ARG A 258 -3.88 -10.72 -5.26
CA ARG A 258 -2.86 -9.70 -5.13
C ARG A 258 -1.84 -9.83 -6.24
N SER A 259 -1.64 -8.75 -6.97
CA SER A 259 -0.59 -8.63 -7.97
C SER A 259 0.72 -8.12 -7.35
N ALA A 260 1.72 -7.84 -8.18
CA ALA A 260 2.93 -7.13 -7.78
C ALA A 260 2.68 -5.64 -7.47
N TYR A 261 1.55 -5.11 -7.90
CA TYR A 261 1.24 -3.67 -7.86
C TYR A 261 0.13 -3.35 -6.87
N GLN A 262 -0.94 -4.16 -6.82
CA GLN A 262 -2.18 -3.83 -6.09
C GLN A 262 -2.98 -5.06 -5.68
N GLU A 263 -3.93 -4.88 -4.79
CA GLU A 263 -4.99 -5.87 -4.55
C GLU A 263 -6.14 -5.64 -5.53
N ILE A 264 -6.58 -6.72 -6.16
CA ILE A 264 -7.68 -6.74 -7.13
C ILE A 264 -8.83 -7.50 -6.51
N VAL A 265 -9.96 -6.84 -6.30
CA VAL A 265 -11.17 -7.45 -5.73
C VAL A 265 -12.34 -7.26 -6.67
N LEU A 266 -13.06 -8.34 -6.94
CA LEU A 266 -14.32 -8.31 -7.66
C LEU A 266 -15.42 -8.73 -6.70
N THR A 267 -16.47 -7.91 -6.60
CA THR A 267 -17.68 -8.25 -5.86
C THR A 267 -18.84 -8.41 -6.81
N GLU A 268 -19.87 -9.16 -6.39
CA GLU A 268 -21.08 -9.35 -7.16
C GLU A 268 -22.28 -9.36 -6.22
N THR A 269 -23.25 -8.45 -6.44
CA THR A 269 -24.48 -8.45 -5.68
C THR A 269 -25.27 -9.72 -5.92
N LEU A 270 -26.04 -10.16 -4.93
CA LEU A 270 -26.97 -11.27 -5.14
C LEU A 270 -28.06 -10.83 -6.14
N PRO A 271 -28.45 -11.71 -7.08
CA PRO A 271 -29.54 -11.42 -8.01
C PRO A 271 -30.81 -11.02 -7.27
N SER A 272 -31.45 -9.95 -7.69
CA SER A 272 -32.67 -9.46 -7.07
C SER A 272 -33.78 -9.23 -8.12
N PRO A 273 -35.04 -9.22 -7.71
CA PRO A 273 -36.15 -8.85 -8.61
C PRO A 273 -36.07 -7.42 -9.14
N ARG A 274 -35.16 -6.58 -8.60
CA ARG A 274 -35.01 -5.16 -8.96
C ARG A 274 -34.03 -4.92 -10.11
N GLY A 275 -33.23 -5.94 -10.49
CA GLY A 275 -32.26 -5.81 -11.57
C GLY A 275 -31.26 -6.96 -11.62
N PRO A 276 -30.41 -6.99 -12.67
CA PRO A 276 -29.31 -7.91 -12.75
C PRO A 276 -28.33 -7.71 -11.59
N ALA A 277 -27.48 -8.72 -11.36
CA ALA A 277 -26.42 -8.58 -10.39
C ALA A 277 -25.47 -7.44 -10.78
N ASP A 278 -25.07 -6.62 -9.81
CA ASP A 278 -24.06 -5.59 -10.00
C ASP A 278 -22.69 -6.18 -9.72
N VAL A 279 -21.80 -6.03 -10.68
CA VAL A 279 -20.39 -6.43 -10.59
C VAL A 279 -19.55 -5.18 -10.37
N ARG A 280 -18.74 -5.18 -9.31
CA ARG A 280 -17.88 -4.06 -8.96
C ARG A 280 -16.43 -4.50 -8.90
N LEU A 281 -15.56 -3.75 -9.55
CA LEU A 281 -14.11 -3.92 -9.48
C LEU A 281 -13.52 -2.89 -8.52
N PHE A 282 -12.66 -3.39 -7.62
CA PHE A 282 -11.89 -2.55 -6.69
C PHE A 282 -10.40 -2.82 -6.88
N LEU A 283 -9.60 -1.77 -6.87
CA LEU A 283 -8.14 -1.81 -6.87
C LEU A 283 -7.66 -1.11 -5.59
N ASP A 284 -6.91 -1.84 -4.75
CA ASP A 284 -6.47 -1.39 -3.41
C ASP A 284 -7.61 -0.84 -2.51
N GLY A 285 -8.84 -1.29 -2.74
CA GLY A 285 -10.03 -0.87 -2.01
C GLY A 285 -10.86 0.20 -2.71
N ASP A 286 -10.31 0.89 -3.72
CA ASP A 286 -11.01 1.94 -4.46
C ASP A 286 -11.83 1.34 -5.60
N LEU A 287 -13.10 1.77 -5.67
CA LEU A 287 -14.02 1.35 -6.73
C LEU A 287 -13.55 1.87 -8.09
N GLN A 288 -13.36 0.98 -9.05
CA GLN A 288 -12.99 1.33 -10.43
C GLN A 288 -14.19 1.36 -11.37
N PHE A 289 -15.14 0.44 -11.20
CA PHE A 289 -16.42 0.51 -11.88
C PHE A 289 -17.51 -0.31 -11.15
N SER A 290 -18.77 0.04 -11.43
CA SER A 290 -19.95 -0.76 -11.18
C SER A 290 -20.64 -1.07 -12.53
N SER A 291 -20.97 -2.33 -12.78
CA SER A 291 -21.62 -2.75 -14.03
C SER A 291 -22.98 -2.07 -14.29
N THR A 292 -23.56 -1.49 -13.24
CA THR A 292 -24.84 -0.79 -13.31
C THR A 292 -24.74 0.54 -14.05
N ASP A 293 -23.66 1.30 -13.85
CA ASP A 293 -23.53 2.68 -14.30
C ASP A 293 -22.19 3.05 -14.96
N GLU A 294 -21.27 2.11 -15.10
CA GLU A 294 -19.94 2.31 -15.72
C GLU A 294 -20.02 2.99 -17.11
N HIS A 295 -21.11 2.74 -17.84
CA HIS A 295 -21.31 3.36 -19.16
C HIS A 295 -21.37 4.88 -19.08
N ARG A 296 -21.83 5.48 -17.98
CA ARG A 296 -21.84 6.94 -17.83
C ARG A 296 -20.42 7.50 -17.74
N TYR A 297 -19.55 6.82 -17.01
CA TYR A 297 -18.16 7.16 -16.90
C TYR A 297 -17.42 6.99 -18.24
N HIS A 298 -17.50 5.78 -18.83
CA HIS A 298 -16.71 5.47 -20.03
C HIS A 298 -17.21 6.20 -21.29
N GLU A 299 -18.52 6.39 -21.43
CA GLU A 299 -19.06 7.21 -22.52
C GLU A 299 -18.59 8.66 -22.38
N ALA A 300 -18.60 9.23 -21.17
CA ALA A 300 -18.13 10.60 -20.94
C ALA A 300 -16.61 10.73 -21.08
N LEU A 301 -15.83 9.74 -20.67
CA LEU A 301 -14.38 9.74 -20.83
C LEU A 301 -13.97 9.67 -22.30
N VAL A 302 -14.55 8.75 -23.07
CA VAL A 302 -14.02 8.37 -24.38
C VAL A 302 -14.52 9.28 -25.51
N HIS A 303 -15.84 9.43 -25.64
CA HIS A 303 -16.40 9.99 -26.86
C HIS A 303 -16.09 11.48 -27.12
N PRO A 304 -15.91 12.35 -26.09
CA PRO A 304 -15.50 13.73 -26.35
C PRO A 304 -14.09 13.89 -26.93
N ALA A 305 -13.22 12.89 -26.70
CA ALA A 305 -11.85 12.88 -27.20
C ALA A 305 -11.73 12.29 -28.62
N VAL A 306 -12.57 11.30 -28.97
CA VAL A 306 -12.49 10.59 -30.26
C VAL A 306 -13.35 11.32 -31.31
N LEU A 307 -12.71 12.17 -32.09
CA LEU A 307 -13.37 12.92 -33.15
C LEU A 307 -13.77 12.04 -34.35
N PRO A 308 -14.80 12.43 -35.11
CA PRO A 308 -15.11 11.78 -36.39
C PRO A 308 -13.87 11.71 -37.28
N GLY A 309 -13.54 10.50 -37.76
CA GLY A 309 -12.37 10.27 -38.63
C GLY A 309 -11.05 10.01 -37.89
N ALA A 310 -11.03 10.02 -36.53
CA ALA A 310 -9.88 9.57 -35.75
C ALA A 310 -9.52 8.11 -36.10
N ARG A 311 -8.23 7.83 -36.30
CA ARG A 311 -7.73 6.53 -36.74
C ARG A 311 -6.91 5.81 -35.68
N SER A 312 -6.24 6.57 -34.80
CA SER A 312 -5.32 6.06 -33.78
C SER A 312 -5.65 6.63 -32.43
N VAL A 313 -5.76 5.76 -31.43
CA VAL A 313 -6.08 6.13 -30.05
C VAL A 313 -5.05 5.52 -29.11
N LEU A 314 -4.57 6.31 -28.16
CA LEU A 314 -3.75 5.86 -27.04
C LEU A 314 -4.61 5.86 -25.78
N ILE A 315 -4.63 4.74 -25.06
CA ILE A 315 -5.23 4.61 -23.74
C ILE A 315 -4.09 4.38 -22.75
N LEU A 316 -4.02 5.21 -21.71
CA LEU A 316 -3.06 5.10 -20.62
C LEU A 316 -3.83 4.65 -19.38
N GLY A 317 -3.59 3.41 -18.92
CA GLY A 317 -4.43 2.69 -17.97
C GLY A 317 -5.60 1.98 -18.67
N GLY A 318 -6.74 1.84 -17.98
CA GLY A 318 -7.96 1.24 -18.54
C GLY A 318 -7.88 -0.27 -18.76
N GLY A 319 -7.01 -0.98 -18.02
CA GLY A 319 -6.76 -2.42 -18.18
C GLY A 319 -7.97 -3.34 -17.98
N ASP A 320 -9.12 -2.80 -17.57
CA ASP A 320 -10.41 -3.51 -17.54
C ASP A 320 -11.03 -3.66 -18.94
N GLY A 321 -10.54 -2.88 -19.93
CA GLY A 321 -10.98 -2.90 -21.31
C GLY A 321 -12.26 -2.13 -21.61
N LEU A 322 -12.81 -1.38 -20.64
CA LEU A 322 -14.07 -0.65 -20.83
C LEU A 322 -13.88 0.60 -21.69
N ALA A 323 -12.77 1.32 -21.52
CA ALA A 323 -12.40 2.43 -22.38
C ALA A 323 -12.14 1.96 -23.82
N ALA A 324 -11.42 0.84 -24.00
CA ALA A 324 -11.20 0.24 -25.32
C ALA A 324 -12.52 -0.17 -25.98
N ARG A 325 -13.47 -0.74 -25.22
CA ARG A 325 -14.82 -1.07 -25.72
C ARG A 325 -15.54 0.14 -26.31
N GLU A 326 -15.47 1.28 -25.64
CA GLU A 326 -16.13 2.51 -26.14
C GLU A 326 -15.39 3.10 -27.35
N VAL A 327 -14.06 3.06 -27.38
CA VAL A 327 -13.28 3.48 -28.57
C VAL A 327 -13.62 2.63 -29.79
N LEU A 328 -13.81 1.33 -29.61
CA LEU A 328 -14.13 0.37 -30.67
C LEU A 328 -15.49 0.63 -31.36
N ARG A 329 -16.38 1.46 -30.79
CA ARG A 329 -17.63 1.92 -31.40
C ARG A 329 -17.40 2.92 -32.53
N HIS A 330 -16.22 3.50 -32.66
CA HIS A 330 -15.86 4.40 -33.74
C HIS A 330 -15.28 3.61 -34.90
N ASP A 331 -16.06 3.44 -35.96
CA ASP A 331 -15.66 2.67 -37.15
C ASP A 331 -14.42 3.23 -37.86
N SER A 332 -14.11 4.51 -37.67
CA SER A 332 -12.91 5.15 -38.22
C SER A 332 -11.63 4.69 -37.57
N VAL A 333 -11.69 4.25 -36.30
CA VAL A 333 -10.51 3.82 -35.51
C VAL A 333 -9.95 2.50 -36.06
N ARG A 334 -8.66 2.51 -36.35
CA ARG A 334 -7.93 1.38 -36.93
C ARG A 334 -6.90 0.79 -35.96
N ARG A 335 -6.44 1.58 -35.03
CA ARG A 335 -5.45 1.15 -34.05
C ARG A 335 -5.68 1.80 -32.68
N ILE A 336 -5.67 0.99 -31.66
CA ILE A 336 -5.71 1.38 -30.25
C ILE A 336 -4.45 0.81 -29.61
N VAL A 337 -3.70 1.66 -28.93
CA VAL A 337 -2.60 1.22 -28.04
C VAL A 337 -3.06 1.45 -26.62
N GLU A 338 -3.10 0.38 -25.84
CA GLU A 338 -3.46 0.43 -24.42
C GLU A 338 -2.23 0.08 -23.58
N VAL A 339 -1.82 0.99 -22.71
CA VAL A 339 -0.63 0.84 -21.85
C VAL A 339 -1.11 0.64 -20.43
N GLU A 340 -1.03 -0.61 -19.95
CA GLU A 340 -1.45 -1.03 -18.62
C GLU A 340 -0.26 -1.53 -17.80
N LEU A 341 -0.20 -1.14 -16.54
CA LEU A 341 0.90 -1.50 -15.63
C LEU A 341 0.78 -2.95 -15.13
N ASP A 342 -0.44 -3.38 -14.82
CA ASP A 342 -0.70 -4.61 -14.07
C ASP A 342 -1.22 -5.74 -14.96
N PRO A 343 -0.36 -6.73 -15.30
CA PRO A 343 -0.80 -7.87 -16.11
C PRO A 343 -1.92 -8.69 -15.45
N ALA A 344 -2.09 -8.61 -14.13
CA ALA A 344 -3.14 -9.36 -13.44
C ALA A 344 -4.53 -8.73 -13.66
N VAL A 345 -4.62 -7.41 -13.83
CA VAL A 345 -5.87 -6.74 -14.23
C VAL A 345 -6.26 -7.16 -15.65
N LEU A 346 -5.30 -7.16 -16.58
CA LEU A 346 -5.52 -7.62 -17.95
C LEU A 346 -5.94 -9.09 -18.03
N GLU A 347 -5.32 -9.96 -17.21
CA GLU A 347 -5.71 -11.37 -17.14
C GLU A 347 -7.14 -11.52 -16.63
N LEU A 348 -7.50 -10.81 -15.56
CA LEU A 348 -8.87 -10.80 -15.05
C LEU A 348 -9.86 -10.30 -16.11
N ALA A 349 -9.54 -9.19 -16.79
CA ALA A 349 -10.37 -8.60 -17.83
C ALA A 349 -10.61 -9.52 -19.04
N ARG A 350 -9.65 -10.40 -19.34
CA ARG A 350 -9.72 -11.38 -20.45
C ARG A 350 -10.29 -12.74 -20.08
N THR A 351 -10.33 -13.09 -18.80
CA THR A 351 -10.66 -14.47 -18.39
C THR A 351 -11.89 -14.58 -17.51
N ASP A 352 -12.20 -13.58 -16.68
CA ASP A 352 -13.39 -13.64 -15.83
C ASP A 352 -14.65 -13.39 -16.67
N PRO A 353 -15.67 -14.26 -16.60
CA PRO A 353 -16.90 -14.12 -17.40
C PRO A 353 -17.65 -12.81 -17.14
N ARG A 354 -17.57 -12.24 -15.95
CA ARG A 354 -18.24 -10.98 -15.59
C ARG A 354 -17.55 -9.80 -16.26
N MET A 355 -16.21 -9.81 -16.24
CA MET A 355 -15.38 -8.81 -16.91
C MET A 355 -15.59 -8.86 -18.43
N LEU A 356 -15.57 -10.07 -19.01
CA LEU A 356 -15.86 -10.28 -20.44
C LEU A 356 -17.27 -9.83 -20.83
N ALA A 357 -18.27 -10.01 -19.97
CA ALA A 357 -19.60 -9.49 -20.21
C ALA A 357 -19.64 -7.95 -20.21
N ALA A 358 -18.85 -7.30 -19.35
CA ALA A 358 -18.75 -5.86 -19.26
C ALA A 358 -17.97 -5.25 -20.45
N ASN A 359 -16.75 -5.72 -20.70
CA ASN A 359 -15.86 -5.17 -21.72
C ASN A 359 -16.10 -5.74 -23.14
N ARG A 360 -16.92 -6.80 -23.27
CA ARG A 360 -17.26 -7.46 -24.55
C ARG A 360 -16.05 -8.01 -25.31
N GLY A 361 -15.00 -8.41 -24.57
CA GLY A 361 -13.76 -8.93 -25.16
C GLY A 361 -12.95 -7.89 -25.93
N SER A 362 -13.09 -6.61 -25.60
CA SER A 362 -12.44 -5.49 -26.29
C SER A 362 -10.92 -5.61 -26.40
N LEU A 363 -10.27 -6.17 -25.35
CA LEU A 363 -8.82 -6.34 -25.31
C LEU A 363 -8.28 -7.38 -26.30
N ASP A 364 -9.15 -8.20 -26.89
CA ASP A 364 -8.81 -9.22 -27.89
C ASP A 364 -9.22 -8.79 -29.33
N ASP A 365 -9.78 -7.57 -29.50
CA ASP A 365 -10.06 -7.02 -30.84
C ASP A 365 -8.73 -6.79 -31.59
N PRO A 366 -8.62 -7.18 -32.86
CA PRO A 366 -7.37 -7.05 -33.63
C PRO A 366 -6.88 -5.62 -33.82
N ARG A 367 -7.68 -4.62 -33.52
CA ARG A 367 -7.28 -3.20 -33.52
C ARG A 367 -6.61 -2.77 -32.22
N VAL A 368 -6.68 -3.58 -31.14
CA VAL A 368 -6.16 -3.27 -29.81
C VAL A 368 -4.82 -3.94 -29.60
N GLU A 369 -3.81 -3.14 -29.39
CA GLU A 369 -2.47 -3.53 -29.00
C GLU A 369 -2.28 -3.22 -27.52
N VAL A 370 -2.21 -4.24 -26.67
CA VAL A 370 -1.98 -4.08 -25.23
C VAL A 370 -0.49 -4.15 -24.93
N VAL A 371 0.02 -3.13 -24.25
CA VAL A 371 1.42 -3.02 -23.81
C VAL A 371 1.47 -3.03 -22.29
N VAL A 372 2.16 -4.02 -21.73
CA VAL A 372 2.37 -4.08 -20.26
C VAL A 372 3.59 -3.25 -19.90
N ASP A 373 3.36 -2.01 -19.44
CA ASP A 373 4.42 -1.08 -19.05
C ASP A 373 3.90 0.02 -18.10
N ASP A 374 4.83 0.69 -17.39
CA ASP A 374 4.54 1.96 -16.70
C ASP A 374 4.27 3.06 -17.75
N ALA A 375 3.10 3.68 -17.70
CA ALA A 375 2.68 4.68 -18.68
C ALA A 375 3.67 5.85 -18.79
N MET A 376 4.26 6.32 -17.68
CA MET A 376 5.26 7.39 -17.72
C MET A 376 6.56 6.94 -18.38
N ARG A 377 6.97 5.68 -18.17
CA ARG A 377 8.15 5.09 -18.81
C ARG A 377 7.90 4.92 -20.30
N TRP A 378 6.76 4.38 -20.69
CA TRP A 378 6.38 4.19 -22.08
C TRP A 378 6.34 5.51 -22.84
N LEU A 379 5.70 6.54 -22.28
CA LEU A 379 5.60 7.87 -22.89
C LEU A 379 6.96 8.56 -23.13
N ARG A 380 8.01 8.23 -22.35
CA ARG A 380 9.36 8.77 -22.56
C ARG A 380 10.00 8.28 -23.86
N THR A 381 9.66 7.08 -24.28
CA THR A 381 10.21 6.42 -25.47
C THR A 381 9.26 6.43 -26.66
N ALA A 382 7.99 6.80 -26.44
CA ALA A 382 7.00 6.88 -27.49
C ALA A 382 7.39 7.91 -28.55
N SER A 383 7.43 7.47 -29.82
CA SER A 383 7.71 8.30 -31.00
C SER A 383 6.51 8.50 -31.90
N GLU A 384 5.43 7.79 -31.62
CA GLU A 384 4.18 7.83 -32.37
C GLU A 384 3.28 8.98 -31.93
N SER A 385 2.35 9.36 -32.79
CA SER A 385 1.30 10.34 -32.47
C SER A 385 -0.09 9.76 -32.69
N PHE A 386 -1.04 10.19 -31.87
CA PHE A 386 -2.39 9.67 -31.80
C PHE A 386 -3.43 10.78 -32.00
N ASP A 387 -4.53 10.44 -32.64
CA ASP A 387 -5.67 11.36 -32.86
C ASP A 387 -6.43 11.62 -31.56
N ALA A 388 -6.42 10.64 -30.63
CA ALA A 388 -6.93 10.81 -29.28
C ALA A 388 -6.00 10.14 -28.25
N VAL A 389 -5.85 10.77 -27.08
CA VAL A 389 -5.15 10.22 -25.92
C VAL A 389 -6.12 10.23 -24.74
N ILE A 390 -6.36 9.07 -24.17
CA ILE A 390 -7.27 8.85 -23.04
C ILE A 390 -6.41 8.46 -21.83
N VAL A 391 -6.53 9.23 -20.75
CA VAL A 391 -5.85 8.97 -19.49
C VAL A 391 -6.88 8.47 -18.49
N ASP A 392 -6.90 7.16 -18.29
CA ASP A 392 -7.81 6.42 -17.43
C ASP A 392 -7.02 5.74 -16.31
N MET A 393 -6.62 6.54 -15.34
CA MET A 393 -5.72 6.14 -14.25
C MET A 393 -6.46 6.17 -12.92
N PRO A 394 -6.02 5.37 -11.92
CA PRO A 394 -6.53 5.47 -10.56
C PRO A 394 -6.34 6.88 -9.99
N ASP A 395 -7.14 7.25 -9.00
CA ASP A 395 -7.05 8.55 -8.33
C ASP A 395 -5.66 8.79 -7.72
N PRO A 396 -5.22 10.07 -7.63
CA PRO A 396 -3.88 10.41 -7.14
C PRO A 396 -3.78 10.44 -5.61
N ASP A 397 -4.11 9.34 -4.96
CA ASP A 397 -4.15 9.17 -3.51
C ASP A 397 -2.80 8.74 -2.90
N SER A 398 -1.91 8.23 -3.72
CA SER A 398 -0.60 7.71 -3.34
C SER A 398 0.54 8.40 -4.11
N PRO A 399 1.79 8.39 -3.60
CA PRO A 399 2.94 8.89 -4.36
C PRO A 399 3.15 8.16 -5.69
N ALA A 400 2.73 6.90 -5.79
CA ALA A 400 2.86 6.10 -7.00
C ALA A 400 1.89 6.57 -8.10
N THR A 401 0.65 6.93 -7.73
CA THR A 401 -0.37 7.44 -8.65
C THR A 401 -0.22 8.94 -8.91
N ALA A 402 0.18 9.73 -7.91
CA ALA A 402 0.34 11.19 -8.04
C ALA A 402 1.31 11.61 -9.16
N LYS A 403 2.34 10.80 -9.48
CA LYS A 403 3.24 11.07 -10.61
C LYS A 403 2.52 11.14 -11.95
N LEU A 404 1.41 10.41 -12.10
CA LEU A 404 0.58 10.33 -13.31
C LEU A 404 -0.34 11.56 -13.46
N TYR A 405 -0.37 12.42 -12.46
CA TYR A 405 -1.09 13.70 -12.43
C TYR A 405 -0.16 14.90 -12.36
N SER A 406 1.10 14.72 -12.80
CA SER A 406 2.12 15.76 -12.79
C SER A 406 2.22 16.50 -14.12
N GLN A 407 2.75 17.74 -14.08
CA GLN A 407 3.06 18.52 -15.27
C GLN A 407 3.95 17.75 -16.24
N GLU A 408 4.93 17.00 -15.71
CA GLU A 408 5.87 16.21 -16.50
C GLU A 408 5.16 15.07 -17.23
N PHE A 409 4.23 14.39 -16.58
CA PHE A 409 3.42 13.34 -17.20
C PHE A 409 2.56 13.90 -18.33
N TYR A 410 1.81 14.98 -18.05
CA TYR A 410 0.97 15.58 -19.10
C TYR A 410 1.77 16.22 -20.23
N GLY A 411 2.99 16.72 -19.94
CA GLY A 411 3.93 17.16 -20.97
C GLY A 411 4.36 16.03 -21.90
N LEU A 412 4.58 14.81 -21.35
CA LEU A 412 4.86 13.62 -22.14
C LEU A 412 3.64 13.19 -22.96
N ALA A 413 2.46 13.11 -22.35
CA ALA A 413 1.22 12.76 -23.05
C ALA A 413 0.87 13.78 -24.16
N ALA A 414 1.08 15.07 -23.91
CA ALA A 414 0.86 16.10 -24.95
C ALA A 414 1.77 15.91 -26.17
N ARG A 415 2.98 15.38 -26.02
CA ARG A 415 3.88 15.14 -27.18
C ARG A 415 3.36 14.06 -28.12
N THR A 416 2.58 13.11 -27.61
CA THR A 416 2.00 12.02 -28.41
C THR A 416 0.70 12.44 -29.14
N LEU A 417 0.22 13.68 -28.96
CA LEU A 417 -0.95 14.16 -29.70
C LEU A 417 -0.59 14.51 -31.15
N ALA A 418 -1.33 13.95 -32.07
CA ALA A 418 -1.33 14.37 -33.50
C ALA A 418 -1.83 15.81 -33.64
N PRO A 419 -1.54 16.49 -34.77
CA PRO A 419 -2.14 17.79 -35.09
C PRO A 419 -3.66 17.67 -35.11
N GLY A 420 -4.36 18.49 -34.30
CA GLY A 420 -5.82 18.44 -34.16
C GLY A 420 -6.34 17.35 -33.21
N GLY A 421 -5.45 16.53 -32.66
CA GLY A 421 -5.81 15.50 -31.68
C GLY A 421 -6.26 16.07 -30.35
N ARG A 422 -6.99 15.26 -29.57
CA ARG A 422 -7.51 15.59 -28.24
C ARG A 422 -6.96 14.67 -27.17
N LEU A 423 -6.76 15.23 -25.98
CA LEU A 423 -6.45 14.48 -24.76
C LEU A 423 -7.63 14.63 -23.81
N VAL A 424 -7.99 13.53 -23.15
CA VAL A 424 -8.95 13.53 -22.05
C VAL A 424 -8.32 12.88 -20.83
N VAL A 425 -8.63 13.41 -19.66
CA VAL A 425 -8.13 12.90 -18.38
C VAL A 425 -9.33 12.73 -17.46
N GLN A 426 -9.46 11.56 -16.83
CA GLN A 426 -10.29 11.46 -15.63
C GLN A 426 -9.71 12.35 -14.53
N ALA A 427 -10.54 13.03 -13.78
CA ALA A 427 -10.08 14.10 -12.89
C ALA A 427 -10.70 14.07 -11.48
N GLY A 428 -11.26 12.93 -11.08
CA GLY A 428 -11.90 12.75 -9.79
C GLY A 428 -13.18 13.57 -9.63
N SER A 429 -13.64 13.75 -8.41
CA SER A 429 -14.91 14.40 -8.15
C SER A 429 -14.76 15.92 -7.91
N PRO A 430 -15.40 16.78 -8.73
CA PRO A 430 -15.49 18.21 -8.44
C PRO A 430 -16.35 18.50 -7.20
N TYR A 431 -17.15 17.55 -6.72
CA TYR A 431 -17.96 17.67 -5.52
C TYR A 431 -17.16 17.32 -4.26
N PHE A 432 -16.55 16.13 -4.21
CA PHE A 432 -15.84 15.65 -3.03
C PHE A 432 -14.44 16.27 -2.90
N ALA A 433 -13.69 16.40 -4.00
CA ALA A 433 -12.32 16.90 -4.04
C ALA A 433 -12.14 18.08 -5.04
N PRO A 434 -12.85 19.21 -4.86
CA PRO A 434 -12.83 20.32 -5.83
C PRO A 434 -11.44 20.91 -6.09
N GLU A 435 -10.59 21.01 -5.06
CA GLU A 435 -9.22 21.51 -5.22
C GLU A 435 -8.37 20.56 -6.07
N ALA A 436 -8.55 19.25 -5.92
CA ALA A 436 -7.87 18.23 -6.74
C ALA A 436 -8.32 18.34 -8.21
N PHE A 437 -9.63 18.35 -8.45
CA PHE A 437 -10.21 18.47 -9.78
C PHE A 437 -9.66 19.72 -10.54
N TRP A 438 -9.71 20.88 -9.91
CA TRP A 438 -9.22 22.12 -10.54
C TRP A 438 -7.71 22.16 -10.69
N SER A 439 -6.95 21.50 -9.77
CA SER A 439 -5.50 21.35 -9.87
C SER A 439 -5.12 20.45 -11.05
N ILE A 440 -5.85 19.37 -11.31
CA ILE A 440 -5.65 18.53 -12.50
C ILE A 440 -5.83 19.37 -13.76
N GLY A 441 -6.93 20.10 -13.88
CA GLY A 441 -7.16 20.98 -15.02
C GLY A 441 -6.07 22.03 -15.21
N ALA A 442 -5.58 22.66 -14.13
CA ALA A 442 -4.49 23.62 -14.17
C ALA A 442 -3.16 22.95 -14.57
N THR A 443 -2.91 21.74 -14.10
CA THR A 443 -1.69 20.97 -14.40
C THR A 443 -1.67 20.54 -15.89
N VAL A 444 -2.79 20.06 -16.43
CA VAL A 444 -2.92 19.75 -17.87
C VAL A 444 -2.69 21.02 -18.72
N ALA A 445 -3.27 22.15 -18.31
CA ALA A 445 -3.07 23.42 -19.01
C ALA A 445 -1.59 23.86 -19.00
N SER A 446 -0.88 23.59 -17.91
CA SER A 446 0.55 23.95 -17.78
C SER A 446 1.47 23.17 -18.74
N ALA A 447 0.98 22.07 -19.31
CA ALA A 447 1.66 21.31 -20.37
C ALA A 447 1.51 21.95 -21.77
N GLY A 448 0.96 23.16 -21.88
CA GLY A 448 0.79 23.90 -23.15
C GLY A 448 -0.51 23.55 -23.90
N LEU A 449 -1.47 22.95 -23.21
CA LEU A 449 -2.78 22.60 -23.77
C LEU A 449 -3.85 23.61 -23.33
N GLN A 450 -4.88 23.79 -24.16
CA GLN A 450 -6.11 24.46 -23.76
C GLN A 450 -7.10 23.44 -23.24
N VAL A 451 -7.77 23.74 -22.12
CA VAL A 451 -8.58 22.78 -21.39
C VAL A 451 -10.05 23.19 -21.31
N THR A 452 -10.93 22.22 -21.38
CA THR A 452 -12.36 22.35 -21.09
C THR A 452 -12.73 21.28 -20.05
N PRO A 453 -12.87 21.66 -18.78
CA PRO A 453 -13.39 20.78 -17.74
C PRO A 453 -14.88 20.51 -17.95
N TYR A 454 -15.33 19.31 -17.61
CA TYR A 454 -16.74 18.91 -17.59
C TYR A 454 -16.96 17.81 -16.56
N HIS A 455 -18.21 17.55 -16.19
CA HIS A 455 -18.54 16.55 -15.18
C HIS A 455 -19.89 15.88 -15.49
N VAL A 456 -20.06 14.66 -15.00
CA VAL A 456 -21.31 13.89 -15.12
C VAL A 456 -21.60 13.17 -13.81
N ASP A 457 -22.88 12.89 -13.57
CA ASP A 457 -23.31 12.07 -12.44
C ASP A 457 -23.14 10.58 -12.76
N VAL A 458 -22.26 9.91 -12.01
CA VAL A 458 -22.04 8.46 -12.02
C VAL A 458 -22.47 7.95 -10.64
N PRO A 459 -23.66 7.35 -10.50
CA PRO A 459 -24.25 7.04 -9.18
C PRO A 459 -23.34 6.29 -8.22
N SER A 460 -22.47 5.40 -8.72
CA SER A 460 -21.49 4.66 -7.89
C SER A 460 -20.31 5.51 -7.43
N PHE A 461 -19.96 6.61 -8.14
CA PHE A 461 -18.86 7.53 -7.85
C PHE A 461 -19.32 8.90 -7.35
N GLY A 462 -20.59 9.24 -7.61
CA GLY A 462 -21.13 10.59 -7.43
C GLY A 462 -20.88 11.48 -8.65
N ASP A 463 -20.73 12.79 -8.42
CA ASP A 463 -20.39 13.77 -9.44
C ASP A 463 -18.93 13.58 -9.86
N TRP A 464 -18.68 13.13 -11.09
CA TRP A 464 -17.36 12.77 -11.59
C TRP A 464 -16.90 13.66 -12.73
N GLY A 465 -15.65 14.11 -12.64
CA GLY A 465 -15.09 15.13 -13.50
C GLY A 465 -14.07 14.63 -14.51
N PHE A 466 -14.00 15.34 -15.62
CA PHE A 466 -13.06 15.08 -16.71
C PHE A 466 -12.45 16.39 -17.21
N VAL A 467 -11.25 16.31 -17.76
CA VAL A 467 -10.58 17.44 -18.42
C VAL A 467 -10.30 17.08 -19.88
N LEU A 468 -11.03 17.69 -20.80
CA LEU A 468 -10.74 17.60 -22.22
C LEU A 468 -9.72 18.66 -22.60
N ALA A 469 -8.72 18.32 -23.39
CA ALA A 469 -7.63 19.21 -23.75
C ALA A 469 -7.22 19.07 -25.21
N ALA A 470 -6.75 20.16 -25.80
CA ALA A 470 -6.21 20.18 -27.15
C ALA A 470 -5.15 21.28 -27.31
N ARG A 471 -4.40 21.23 -28.41
CA ARG A 471 -3.52 22.33 -28.79
C ARG A 471 -4.30 23.43 -29.48
N GLY A 472 -3.91 24.68 -29.28
CA GLY A 472 -4.50 25.84 -29.93
C GLY A 472 -5.73 26.37 -29.19
N ALA A 473 -6.95 26.02 -29.59
CA ALA A 473 -8.17 26.45 -28.92
C ALA A 473 -8.67 25.46 -27.88
N ALA A 474 -9.40 25.92 -26.88
CA ALA A 474 -10.07 25.06 -25.94
C ALA A 474 -11.10 24.17 -26.67
N PRO A 475 -11.02 22.85 -26.52
CA PRO A 475 -11.90 21.95 -27.25
C PRO A 475 -13.32 22.01 -26.67
N VAL A 476 -14.33 22.04 -27.57
CA VAL A 476 -15.72 21.90 -27.17
C VAL A 476 -16.01 20.39 -27.03
N PRO A 477 -16.52 19.90 -25.90
CA PRO A 477 -16.94 18.51 -25.78
C PRO A 477 -18.08 18.23 -26.78
N THR A 478 -17.87 17.23 -27.64
CA THR A 478 -18.84 16.80 -28.65
C THR A 478 -18.82 15.30 -28.78
N VAL A 479 -19.92 14.72 -29.18
CA VAL A 479 -20.00 13.29 -29.52
C VAL A 479 -20.35 13.14 -31.01
N ASP A 480 -19.74 12.13 -31.65
CA ASP A 480 -20.09 11.79 -33.03
C ASP A 480 -21.57 11.35 -33.10
N PRO A 481 -22.43 12.01 -33.89
CA PRO A 481 -23.83 11.66 -33.99
C PRO A 481 -24.08 10.21 -34.42
N ALA A 482 -23.18 9.62 -35.21
CA ALA A 482 -23.27 8.22 -35.61
C ALA A 482 -23.07 7.25 -34.42
N VAL A 483 -22.23 7.63 -33.48
CA VAL A 483 -21.97 6.86 -32.26
C VAL A 483 -23.03 7.16 -31.20
N ALA A 484 -23.42 8.42 -31.04
CA ALA A 484 -24.39 8.89 -30.04
C ALA A 484 -25.71 8.11 -30.05
N ALA A 485 -26.20 7.76 -31.25
CA ALA A 485 -27.44 6.99 -31.41
C ALA A 485 -27.41 5.61 -30.73
N GLY A 486 -26.22 5.05 -30.47
CA GLY A 486 -26.03 3.75 -29.80
C GLY A 486 -25.59 3.84 -28.36
N LEU A 487 -25.41 5.03 -27.81
CA LEU A 487 -25.00 5.24 -26.41
C LEU A 487 -26.20 5.11 -25.46
N ARG A 488 -25.91 4.80 -24.21
CA ARG A 488 -26.94 4.62 -23.17
C ARG A 488 -27.21 5.91 -22.39
N PHE A 489 -26.24 6.81 -22.34
CA PHE A 489 -26.24 7.98 -21.48
C PHE A 489 -25.90 9.27 -22.23
N LEU A 490 -24.84 9.27 -23.03
CA LEU A 490 -24.23 10.49 -23.55
C LEU A 490 -24.86 10.95 -24.87
N ASP A 491 -25.25 12.22 -24.90
CA ASP A 491 -25.63 12.92 -26.12
C ASP A 491 -25.09 14.36 -26.11
N GLY A 492 -25.43 15.15 -27.14
CA GLY A 492 -24.97 16.54 -27.25
C GLY A 492 -25.52 17.46 -26.17
N ASP A 493 -26.73 17.23 -25.69
CA ASP A 493 -27.37 18.06 -24.66
C ASP A 493 -26.78 17.76 -23.28
N VAL A 494 -26.52 16.48 -22.98
CA VAL A 494 -25.81 16.05 -21.75
C VAL A 494 -24.41 16.66 -21.70
N LEU A 495 -23.66 16.61 -22.83
CA LEU A 495 -22.31 17.21 -22.88
C LEU A 495 -22.35 18.74 -22.74
N ALA A 496 -23.33 19.41 -23.29
CA ALA A 496 -23.48 20.86 -23.13
C ALA A 496 -23.75 21.21 -21.66
N ALA A 497 -24.65 20.48 -21.00
CA ALA A 497 -24.95 20.64 -19.57
C ALA A 497 -23.74 20.31 -18.68
N ALA A 498 -22.96 19.29 -19.05
CA ALA A 498 -21.77 18.82 -18.32
C ALA A 498 -20.68 19.88 -18.16
N THR A 499 -20.66 20.92 -18.99
CA THR A 499 -19.67 22.03 -18.89
C THR A 499 -20.06 23.13 -17.89
N VAL A 500 -21.25 23.02 -17.27
CA VAL A 500 -21.80 24.02 -16.36
C VAL A 500 -21.59 23.61 -14.92
N PHE A 501 -20.74 24.31 -14.19
CA PHE A 501 -20.46 24.06 -12.79
C PHE A 501 -21.30 24.98 -11.88
N PRO A 502 -21.86 24.46 -10.78
CA PRO A 502 -22.54 25.29 -9.78
C PRO A 502 -21.54 26.25 -9.08
N LYS A 503 -22.08 27.34 -8.49
CA LYS A 503 -21.22 28.42 -7.93
C LYS A 503 -20.27 27.93 -6.84
N ASP A 504 -20.69 26.98 -6.03
CA ASP A 504 -19.93 26.40 -4.92
C ASP A 504 -18.88 25.39 -5.40
N ARG A 505 -18.91 25.00 -6.68
CA ARG A 505 -17.95 24.11 -7.37
C ARG A 505 -17.26 24.79 -8.55
N SER A 506 -17.44 26.11 -8.67
CA SER A 506 -16.85 26.89 -9.75
C SER A 506 -15.32 26.90 -9.66
N ARG A 507 -14.70 27.24 -10.79
CA ARG A 507 -13.23 27.20 -10.96
C ARG A 507 -12.51 27.99 -9.85
N ASP A 508 -11.73 27.26 -9.05
CA ASP A 508 -10.79 27.86 -8.11
C ASP A 508 -9.46 28.13 -8.84
N ARG A 509 -9.10 29.42 -8.96
CA ARG A 509 -7.85 29.87 -9.56
C ARG A 509 -6.67 29.89 -8.57
N SER A 510 -6.92 29.64 -7.29
CA SER A 510 -5.87 29.60 -6.26
C SER A 510 -5.14 28.28 -6.19
N VAL A 511 -5.69 27.22 -6.81
CA VAL A 511 -5.06 25.89 -6.82
C VAL A 511 -3.75 25.91 -7.60
N GLY A 512 -2.74 25.25 -7.06
CA GLY A 512 -1.45 25.13 -7.72
C GLY A 512 -1.38 23.93 -8.65
N ILE A 513 -0.45 24.00 -9.60
CA ILE A 513 -0.11 22.84 -10.45
C ILE A 513 0.64 21.79 -9.62
N SER A 514 0.48 20.53 -10.02
CA SER A 514 1.20 19.38 -9.44
C SER A 514 2.40 19.03 -10.31
N THR A 515 3.56 18.83 -9.69
CA THR A 515 4.81 18.43 -10.36
C THR A 515 5.42 17.23 -9.61
N LEU A 516 6.39 16.55 -10.21
CA LEU A 516 7.11 15.45 -9.54
C LEU A 516 7.81 15.92 -8.27
N ASP A 517 8.35 17.17 -8.26
CA ASP A 517 9.00 17.74 -7.08
C ASP A 517 7.99 18.21 -6.00
N ARG A 518 6.81 18.64 -6.44
CA ARG A 518 5.74 19.13 -5.56
C ARG A 518 4.40 18.50 -5.92
N PRO A 519 4.14 17.27 -5.46
CA PRO A 519 2.89 16.56 -5.76
C PRO A 519 1.73 17.11 -4.92
N ARG A 520 1.30 18.33 -5.23
CA ARG A 520 0.20 19.03 -4.53
C ARG A 520 -1.11 18.29 -4.59
N ILE A 521 -1.28 17.52 -5.64
CA ILE A 521 -2.48 16.72 -5.86
C ILE A 521 -2.78 15.80 -4.67
N LEU A 522 -1.75 15.20 -4.04
CA LEU A 522 -1.92 14.37 -2.85
C LEU A 522 -2.57 15.10 -1.68
N GLN A 523 -2.21 16.37 -1.48
CA GLN A 523 -2.77 17.15 -0.39
C GLN A 523 -4.22 17.56 -0.67
N TYR A 524 -4.51 17.91 -1.92
CA TYR A 524 -5.85 18.30 -2.36
C TYR A 524 -6.80 17.12 -2.31
N GLU A 525 -6.35 15.94 -2.76
CA GLU A 525 -7.11 14.69 -2.71
C GLU A 525 -7.41 14.29 -1.26
N ALA A 526 -6.37 14.15 -0.45
CA ALA A 526 -6.52 13.81 0.97
C ALA A 526 -7.37 14.81 1.76
N LYS A 527 -7.43 16.09 1.36
CA LYS A 527 -8.27 17.11 1.98
C LYS A 527 -9.73 16.93 1.57
N GLY A 528 -9.96 16.65 0.29
CA GLY A 528 -11.30 16.51 -0.29
C GLY A 528 -12.10 15.38 0.36
N TRP A 529 -11.52 14.22 0.50
CA TRP A 529 -12.19 13.02 1.03
C TRP A 529 -12.27 12.94 2.56
N ARG A 530 -11.66 13.86 3.31
CA ARG A 530 -11.68 13.85 4.80
C ARG A 530 -13.06 13.99 5.44
N GLY A 531 -14.03 14.44 4.70
CA GLY A 531 -15.40 14.66 5.22
C GLY A 531 -16.39 13.56 4.87
N TYR A 532 -15.94 12.58 4.13
CA TYR A 532 -16.73 11.47 3.57
C TYR A 532 -16.02 10.14 3.81
#